data_36f8b5e56e9aac3ac6b2b9f4ef7a9497
#
_entry.id   36f8b5e56e9aac3ac6b2b9f4ef7a9497
#
_cell.length_a   1.000
_cell.length_b   1.000
_cell.length_c   1.000
_cell.angle_alpha   90.00
_cell.angle_beta   90.00
_cell.angle_gamma   90.00
#
_symmetry.space_group_name_H-M   'P 1'
#
loop_
_entity.id
_entity.type
_entity.pdbx_description
1 polymer ?
#
loop_
_entity_poly.entity_id
_entity_poly.type
_entity_poly.pdbx_seq_one_letter_code
_entity_poly.pdbx_strand_id
1 'polypeptide(L)' 'MTELSKELNPTKEALAWSWKNKWYQHPEHDEATRVAFHTHEYLCALCYVEIDSEEYYVEINAAVNKYFPGLARL' A
#
# COMPACT_ATOMS: atom_id res chain seq x y z
N MET A 1 -20.56 -6.43 10.93
CA MET A 1 -20.10 -5.57 9.92
C MET A 1 -19.42 -4.35 10.42
N THR A 2 -19.79 -3.91 11.56
CA THR A 2 -19.10 -2.76 12.10
C THR A 2 -17.63 -3.04 12.36
N GLU A 3 -17.32 -4.29 12.67
CA GLU A 3 -15.93 -4.62 12.84
C GLU A 3 -15.15 -4.40 11.58
N LEU A 4 -15.73 -4.75 10.46
CA LEU A 4 -15.06 -4.52 9.21
C LEU A 4 -14.75 -3.07 8.98
N SER A 5 -15.73 -2.22 9.26
CA SER A 5 -15.51 -0.80 9.14
C SER A 5 -14.34 -0.35 9.97
N LYS A 6 -14.32 -0.85 11.20
CA LYS A 6 -13.28 -0.46 12.11
C LYS A 6 -11.92 -0.91 11.59
N GLU A 7 -11.86 -2.12 11.06
CA GLU A 7 -10.61 -2.64 10.57
C GLU A 7 -10.13 -1.91 9.33
N LEU A 8 -11.06 -1.30 8.62
CA LEU A 8 -10.72 -0.59 7.41
C LEU A 8 -10.37 0.85 7.65
N ASN A 9 -10.44 1.29 8.90
CA ASN A 9 -10.03 2.65 9.21
C ASN A 9 -8.53 2.79 9.02
N PRO A 10 -8.12 3.60 8.07
CA PRO A 10 -6.69 3.74 7.81
C PRO A 10 -6.04 4.62 8.85
N THR A 11 -4.74 4.41 9.03
CA THR A 11 -3.95 5.28 9.87
C THR A 11 -3.72 6.59 9.15
N LYS A 12 -3.15 7.57 9.87
CA LYS A 12 -2.79 8.82 9.25
C LYS A 12 -1.82 8.60 8.11
N GLU A 13 -0.86 7.71 8.34
CA GLU A 13 0.14 7.40 7.33
C GLU A 13 -0.49 6.79 6.10
N ALA A 14 -1.42 5.87 6.31
CA ALA A 14 -2.09 5.23 5.20
C ALA A 14 -2.92 6.23 4.41
N LEU A 15 -3.60 7.12 5.10
CA LEU A 15 -4.38 8.15 4.42
C LEU A 15 -3.49 9.07 3.61
N ALA A 16 -2.37 9.50 4.19
CA ALA A 16 -1.46 10.39 3.47
C ALA A 16 -0.92 9.72 2.23
N TRP A 17 -0.55 8.45 2.34
CA TRP A 17 -0.05 7.71 1.20
C TRP A 17 -1.13 7.57 0.12
N SER A 18 -2.36 7.28 0.53
CA SER A 18 -3.43 7.06 -0.43
C SER A 18 -3.79 8.34 -1.17
N TRP A 19 -3.68 9.50 -0.54
CA TRP A 19 -3.90 10.76 -1.22
C TRP A 19 -2.91 10.97 -2.37
N LYS A 20 -1.69 10.51 -2.17
CA LYS A 20 -0.66 10.63 -3.19
C LYS A 20 -0.73 9.52 -4.22
N ASN A 21 -1.40 8.42 -3.88
CA ASN A 21 -1.43 7.23 -4.73
C ASN A 21 -2.87 6.82 -5.01
N LYS A 22 -3.58 7.69 -5.71
CA LYS A 22 -5.00 7.48 -5.95
C LYS A 22 -5.27 6.31 -6.88
N TRP A 23 -4.24 5.78 -7.50
CA TRP A 23 -4.38 4.58 -8.30
C TRP A 23 -4.72 3.36 -7.45
N TYR A 24 -4.37 3.40 -6.19
CA TYR A 24 -4.57 2.25 -5.31
C TYR A 24 -6.06 1.96 -5.16
N GLN A 25 -6.41 0.72 -5.42
CA GLN A 25 -7.79 0.24 -5.39
C GLN A 25 -8.68 0.87 -6.45
N HIS A 26 -8.08 1.55 -7.42
CA HIS A 26 -8.83 2.07 -8.56
C HIS A 26 -8.96 0.94 -9.59
N PRO A 27 -10.17 0.73 -10.15
CA PRO A 27 -10.37 -0.39 -11.06
C PRO A 27 -9.41 -0.43 -12.24
N GLU A 28 -8.99 0.73 -12.72
CA GLU A 28 -8.08 0.79 -13.87
C GLU A 28 -6.66 0.38 -13.50
N HIS A 29 -6.36 0.30 -12.21
CA HIS A 29 -5.02 -0.03 -11.75
C HIS A 29 -5.07 -1.27 -10.86
N ASP A 30 -5.86 -2.24 -11.27
CA ASP A 30 -6.06 -3.44 -10.48
C ASP A 30 -4.76 -4.21 -10.29
N GLU A 31 -3.95 -4.31 -11.32
CA GLU A 31 -2.71 -5.05 -11.21
C GLU A 31 -1.73 -4.37 -10.27
N ALA A 32 -1.64 -3.05 -10.36
CA ALA A 32 -0.76 -2.32 -9.47
C ALA A 32 -1.21 -2.46 -8.03
N THR A 33 -2.54 -2.43 -7.82
CA THR A 33 -3.09 -2.62 -6.49
C THR A 33 -2.72 -3.99 -5.94
N ARG A 34 -2.76 -5.02 -6.79
CA ARG A 34 -2.36 -6.35 -6.36
C ARG A 34 -0.90 -6.42 -5.96
N VAL A 35 -0.04 -5.77 -6.72
CA VAL A 35 1.38 -5.73 -6.38
C VAL A 35 1.55 -5.11 -5.00
N ALA A 36 0.88 -4.00 -4.76
CA ALA A 36 0.99 -3.33 -3.46
C ALA A 36 0.47 -4.24 -2.35
N PHE A 37 -0.65 -4.91 -2.58
CA PHE A 37 -1.23 -5.77 -1.56
C PHE A 37 -0.33 -6.97 -1.27
N HIS A 38 0.22 -7.59 -2.30
CA HIS A 38 1.11 -8.73 -2.08
C HIS A 38 2.38 -8.31 -1.38
N THR A 39 2.89 -7.13 -1.70
CA THR A 39 4.07 -6.63 -1.00
C THR A 39 3.75 -6.40 0.47
N HIS A 40 2.58 -5.86 0.74
CA HIS A 40 2.12 -5.68 2.12
C HIS A 40 2.12 -7.02 2.87
N GLU A 41 1.55 -8.05 2.25
CA GLU A 41 1.49 -9.36 2.89
C GLU A 41 2.88 -9.93 3.12
N TYR A 42 3.75 -9.74 2.17
CA TYR A 42 5.12 -10.23 2.27
C TYR A 42 5.84 -9.56 3.43
N LEU A 43 5.71 -8.25 3.54
CA LEU A 43 6.37 -7.51 4.62
C LEU A 43 5.80 -7.90 5.97
N CYS A 44 4.50 -8.11 6.04
CA CYS A 44 3.86 -8.53 7.28
C CYS A 44 4.35 -9.91 7.70
N ALA A 45 4.43 -10.83 6.75
CA ALA A 45 4.82 -12.21 7.06
C ALA A 45 6.25 -12.28 7.57
N LEU A 46 7.12 -11.45 7.01
CA LEU A 46 8.52 -11.47 7.42
C LEU A 46 8.79 -10.63 8.65
N CYS A 47 7.84 -9.81 9.05
CA CYS A 47 8.06 -8.85 10.15
C CYS A 47 9.30 -8.03 9.88
N TYR A 48 9.50 -7.69 8.62
CA TYR A 48 10.73 -7.07 8.17
C TYR A 48 10.76 -5.59 8.50
N VAL A 49 9.63 -4.92 8.33
CA VAL A 49 9.50 -3.51 8.65
C VAL A 49 8.18 -3.32 9.38
N GLU A 50 8.10 -2.23 10.12
CA GLU A 50 6.85 -1.91 10.80
C GLU A 50 5.84 -1.38 9.81
N ILE A 51 4.61 -1.85 9.94
CA ILE A 51 3.52 -1.37 9.09
C ILE A 51 3.35 0.12 9.33
N ASP A 52 3.12 0.86 8.25
CA ASP A 52 2.92 2.31 8.26
C ASP A 52 4.17 3.10 8.59
N SER A 53 5.33 2.45 8.67
CA SER A 53 6.58 3.18 8.78
C SER A 53 6.96 3.72 7.41
N GLU A 54 7.92 4.65 7.41
CA GLU A 54 8.42 5.18 6.15
C GLU A 54 9.01 4.07 5.30
N GLU A 55 9.75 3.16 5.92
CA GLU A 55 10.35 2.05 5.20
C GLU A 55 9.29 1.16 4.57
N TYR A 56 8.18 0.98 5.26
CA TYR A 56 7.10 0.17 4.74
C TYR A 56 6.62 0.74 3.39
N TYR A 57 6.38 2.04 3.34
CA TYR A 57 5.87 2.64 2.10
C TYR A 57 6.93 2.74 1.02
N VAL A 58 8.19 2.89 1.41
CA VAL A 58 9.27 2.85 0.44
C VAL A 58 9.31 1.49 -0.24
N GLU A 59 9.15 0.42 0.52
CA GLU A 59 9.16 -0.92 -0.05
C GLU A 59 7.95 -1.16 -0.95
N ILE A 60 6.78 -0.72 -0.50
CA ILE A 60 5.57 -0.86 -1.31
C ILE A 60 5.75 -0.12 -2.64
N ASN A 61 6.21 1.12 -2.56
CA ASN A 61 6.35 1.94 -3.76
C ASN A 61 7.42 1.38 -4.69
N ALA A 62 8.51 0.86 -4.14
CA ALA A 62 9.56 0.27 -4.96
C ALA A 62 9.03 -0.94 -5.73
N ALA A 63 8.24 -1.77 -5.07
CA ALA A 63 7.68 -2.95 -5.73
C ALA A 63 6.73 -2.55 -6.85
N VAL A 64 5.87 -1.57 -6.59
CA VAL A 64 4.93 -1.13 -7.61
C VAL A 64 5.68 -0.49 -8.78
N ASN A 65 6.65 0.36 -8.48
CA ASN A 65 7.36 1.07 -9.54
C ASN A 65 8.25 0.14 -10.37
N LYS A 66 8.56 -1.03 -9.84
CA LYS A 66 9.30 -2.01 -10.61
C LYS A 66 8.51 -2.45 -11.83
N TYR A 67 7.21 -2.61 -11.67
CA TYR A 67 6.35 -3.06 -12.75
C TYR A 67 5.60 -1.92 -13.44
N PHE A 68 5.41 -0.83 -12.75
CA PHE A 68 4.66 0.33 -13.25
C PHE A 68 5.46 1.59 -12.92
N PRO A 69 6.55 1.84 -13.67
CA PRO A 69 7.46 2.93 -13.32
C PRO A 69 6.77 4.28 -13.21
N GLY A 70 7.05 4.96 -12.10
CA GLY A 70 6.53 6.30 -11.89
C GLY A 70 5.10 6.35 -11.36
N LEU A 71 4.47 5.21 -11.15
CA LEU A 71 3.08 5.20 -10.70
C LEU A 71 2.96 5.51 -9.22
N ALA A 72 3.78 4.87 -8.38
CA ALA A 72 3.69 5.05 -6.94
C ALA A 72 4.55 6.22 -6.48
N ARG A 73 4.03 6.99 -5.53
CA ARG A 73 4.70 8.18 -5.04
C ARG A 73 4.72 8.17 -3.52
N LEU A 74 5.77 8.73 -2.97
CA LEU A 74 5.88 8.92 -1.52
C LEU A 74 5.30 10.23 -1.07
#